data_f25b58550a90b5177ff1d54047bb639b
#
_entry.id   f25b58550a90b5177ff1d54047bb639b
#
_cell.length_a   1.000
_cell.length_b   1.000
_cell.length_c   1.000
_cell.angle_alpha   90.00
_cell.angle_beta   90.00
_cell.angle_gamma   90.00
#
_symmetry.space_group_name_H-M   'P 1'
#
loop_
_entity.id
_entity.type
_entity.pdbx_description
1 polymer ?
#
loop_
_entity_poly.entity_id
_entity_poly.type
_entity_poly.pdbx_seq_one_letter_code
_entity_poly.pdbx_strand_id
1 'polypeptide(L)'
;MGKTVPDWQTFIRCDGGHLIIRHLKSGLAENLEIPWPKKLKGITCEKVRFRVEDLRPLSQCGKTLDFVDLKDCEFEPGALAVLSVAESLRCLTIQNCGVSNSDFEWFHGTAKLELVALNGNSQCTSSVIAQAAGSPLNRLHLQGTNIQDSDIPLMLSFPQLLILNISDTKVTGAALQQLSINRGLSIICDHDREGVAQFRAAQRQNWKKKLPFDKEPAEEAMQLVRDFYAASQDRKQRRSRFVTQRYLDYCKTHGYSGVDLEQKLSFCDSSTLPYQDCHVVDVEQITRKKMYVYSECDDLTFTQYRCLVIQSENHWKIDKNEHLMDGKWRFRPLD
;
A
#
# COMPACT_ATOMS: atom_id res chain seq x y z
N MET A 1 -19.08 45.83 -15.81
CA MET A 1 -17.65 45.58 -15.99
C MET A 1 -17.33 44.26 -15.32
N GLY A 2 -17.35 43.18 -16.10
CA GLY A 2 -16.99 41.84 -15.61
C GLY A 2 -15.51 41.83 -15.31
N LYS A 3 -15.13 41.45 -14.09
CA LYS A 3 -13.75 41.11 -13.74
C LYS A 3 -13.43 39.83 -14.48
N THR A 4 -12.64 39.93 -15.53
CA THR A 4 -11.99 38.78 -16.13
C THR A 4 -11.13 38.12 -15.06
N VAL A 5 -11.52 36.93 -14.63
CA VAL A 5 -10.70 36.09 -13.75
C VAL A 5 -9.40 35.77 -14.54
N PRO A 6 -8.22 36.03 -13.96
CA PRO A 6 -6.97 35.76 -14.64
C PRO A 6 -6.90 34.26 -15.05
N ASP A 7 -6.36 34.01 -16.21
CA ASP A 7 -6.34 32.72 -16.89
C ASP A 7 -5.45 31.65 -16.23
N TRP A 8 -4.81 31.97 -15.11
CA TRP A 8 -4.01 31.10 -14.21
C TRP A 8 -4.72 31.01 -12.86
N GLN A 9 -5.37 29.89 -12.59
CA GLN A 9 -6.01 29.66 -11.30
C GLN A 9 -5.07 28.92 -10.37
N THR A 10 -4.39 29.65 -9.50
CA THR A 10 -3.79 29.07 -8.31
C THR A 10 -4.88 28.92 -7.27
N PHE A 11 -5.09 27.67 -6.84
CA PHE A 11 -6.03 27.36 -5.78
C PHE A 11 -5.28 27.34 -4.45
N ILE A 12 -5.65 28.23 -3.52
CA ILE A 12 -5.13 28.23 -2.16
C ILE A 12 -6.31 28.08 -1.20
N ARG A 13 -6.28 27.04 -0.39
CA ARG A 13 -7.30 26.77 0.63
C ARG A 13 -6.63 26.36 1.94
N CYS A 14 -7.15 26.90 3.05
CA CYS A 14 -6.78 26.44 4.38
C CYS A 14 -8.05 25.95 5.10
N ASP A 15 -8.04 24.68 5.54
CA ASP A 15 -9.16 24.06 6.21
C ASP A 15 -8.65 23.16 7.36
N GLY A 16 -9.17 23.39 8.59
CA GLY A 16 -8.83 22.57 9.75
C GLY A 16 -7.34 22.50 10.10
N GLY A 17 -6.53 23.46 9.65
CA GLY A 17 -5.08 23.46 9.80
C GLY A 17 -4.35 22.73 8.66
N HIS A 18 -5.02 22.41 7.57
CA HIS A 18 -4.43 21.86 6.36
C HIS A 18 -4.39 22.94 5.26
N LEU A 19 -3.21 23.24 4.76
CA LEU A 19 -2.98 24.19 3.67
C LEU A 19 -2.85 23.41 2.35
N ILE A 20 -3.68 23.80 1.37
CA ILE A 20 -3.66 23.19 0.03
C ILE A 20 -3.33 24.30 -0.97
N ILE A 21 -2.31 24.08 -1.79
CA ILE A 21 -1.89 24.98 -2.87
C ILE A 21 -1.79 24.19 -4.15
N ARG A 22 -2.54 24.55 -5.17
CA ARG A 22 -2.50 23.88 -6.48
C ARG A 22 -2.49 24.89 -7.60
N HIS A 23 -1.65 24.66 -8.58
CA HIS A 23 -1.71 25.34 -9.85
C HIS A 23 -2.48 24.48 -10.86
N LEU A 24 -3.57 25.01 -11.41
CA LEU A 24 -4.52 24.22 -12.21
C LEU A 24 -4.16 24.16 -13.72
N LYS A 25 -3.16 24.92 -14.19
CA LYS A 25 -2.67 24.88 -15.58
C LYS A 25 -1.28 24.27 -15.69
N SER A 26 -0.84 24.02 -16.93
CA SER A 26 0.52 23.58 -17.23
C SER A 26 1.54 24.66 -16.85
N GLY A 27 2.48 24.32 -15.99
CA GLY A 27 3.51 25.23 -15.50
C GLY A 27 3.52 25.30 -13.98
N LEU A 28 4.46 26.08 -13.45
CA LEU A 28 4.64 26.27 -12.01
C LEU A 28 4.07 27.59 -11.56
N ALA A 29 3.43 27.62 -10.40
CA ALA A 29 3.01 28.86 -9.76
C ALA A 29 4.20 29.46 -9.01
N GLU A 30 4.48 30.73 -9.27
CA GLU A 30 5.55 31.50 -8.66
C GLU A 30 4.98 32.72 -7.91
N ASN A 31 5.75 33.27 -6.97
CA ASN A 31 5.43 34.49 -6.24
C ASN A 31 4.07 34.48 -5.51
N LEU A 32 3.78 33.38 -4.82
CA LEU A 32 2.56 33.19 -4.07
C LEU A 32 2.60 33.92 -2.72
N GLU A 33 1.58 34.71 -2.42
CA GLU A 33 1.29 35.13 -1.06
C GLU A 33 0.58 33.99 -0.32
N ILE A 34 1.32 33.20 0.44
CA ILE A 34 0.80 32.02 1.14
C ILE A 34 0.26 32.43 2.50
N PRO A 35 -1.04 32.23 2.78
CA PRO A 35 -1.63 32.56 4.08
C PRO A 35 -1.31 31.46 5.11
N TRP A 36 -0.10 31.46 5.65
CA TRP A 36 0.35 30.45 6.61
C TRP A 36 -0.48 30.45 7.89
N PRO A 37 -1.19 29.37 8.23
CA PRO A 37 -1.92 29.27 9.48
C PRO A 37 -0.97 29.10 10.68
N LYS A 38 -1.33 29.69 11.82
CA LYS A 38 -0.52 29.59 13.06
C LYS A 38 -0.36 28.17 13.59
N LYS A 39 -1.30 27.29 13.28
CA LYS A 39 -1.28 25.86 13.64
C LYS A 39 -1.51 25.04 12.39
N LEU A 40 -0.45 24.77 11.66
CA LEU A 40 -0.48 23.93 10.48
C LEU A 40 -0.29 22.47 10.88
N LYS A 41 -1.21 21.62 10.46
CA LYS A 41 -1.13 20.17 10.63
C LYS A 41 -0.64 19.45 9.37
N GLY A 42 -0.96 20.02 8.22
CA GLY A 42 -0.61 19.43 6.94
C GLY A 42 -0.50 20.45 5.82
N ILE A 43 0.33 20.13 4.84
CA ILE A 43 0.46 20.90 3.61
C ILE A 43 0.38 19.97 2.40
N THR A 44 -0.41 20.33 1.41
CA THR A 44 -0.45 19.69 0.08
C THR A 44 -0.17 20.74 -0.98
N CYS A 45 0.88 20.54 -1.78
CA CYS A 45 1.21 21.44 -2.87
C CYS A 45 1.36 20.66 -4.18
N GLU A 46 0.84 21.24 -5.25
CA GLU A 46 0.96 20.67 -6.60
C GLU A 46 1.32 21.76 -7.61
N LYS A 47 2.40 21.52 -8.37
CA LYS A 47 2.90 22.44 -9.42
C LYS A 47 3.21 23.84 -8.88
N VAL A 48 4.00 23.91 -7.83
CA VAL A 48 4.43 25.14 -7.17
C VAL A 48 5.94 25.20 -7.16
N ARG A 49 6.51 26.37 -7.44
CA ARG A 49 7.94 26.64 -7.24
C ARG A 49 8.11 27.35 -5.90
N PHE A 50 8.97 26.81 -5.07
CA PHE A 50 9.28 27.33 -3.74
C PHE A 50 10.71 27.86 -3.68
N ARG A 51 10.85 29.07 -3.17
CA ARG A 51 12.13 29.61 -2.68
C ARG A 51 12.29 29.24 -1.20
N VAL A 52 13.50 29.38 -0.69
CA VAL A 52 13.79 29.11 0.73
C VAL A 52 12.90 29.94 1.65
N GLU A 53 12.71 31.22 1.34
CA GLU A 53 11.88 32.14 2.13
C GLU A 53 10.40 31.78 2.12
N ASP A 54 9.90 31.19 1.04
CA ASP A 54 8.48 30.82 0.93
C ASP A 54 8.10 29.73 1.94
N LEU A 55 9.02 28.82 2.26
CA LEU A 55 8.81 27.74 3.21
C LEU A 55 9.22 28.08 4.64
N ARG A 56 9.95 29.19 4.87
CA ARG A 56 10.43 29.60 6.20
C ARG A 56 9.34 29.60 7.29
N PRO A 57 8.08 30.00 7.03
CA PRO A 57 7.03 29.95 8.05
C PRO A 57 6.73 28.55 8.59
N LEU A 58 7.07 27.47 7.86
CA LEU A 58 6.93 26.10 8.36
C LEU A 58 7.75 25.82 9.60
N SER A 59 8.86 26.55 9.80
CA SER A 59 9.68 26.43 11.00
C SER A 59 8.93 26.69 12.31
N GLN A 60 7.85 27.48 12.25
CA GLN A 60 6.99 27.76 13.40
C GLN A 60 5.95 26.66 13.65
N CYS A 61 5.77 25.75 12.71
CA CYS A 61 4.74 24.70 12.73
C CYS A 61 5.32 23.30 13.09
N GLY A 62 6.61 23.19 13.38
CA GLY A 62 7.30 21.90 13.52
C GLY A 62 6.67 20.92 14.52
N LYS A 63 6.07 21.43 15.60
CA LYS A 63 5.38 20.61 16.61
C LYS A 63 3.99 20.14 16.21
N THR A 64 3.40 20.71 15.16
CA THR A 64 2.02 20.42 14.72
C THR A 64 1.95 19.85 13.33
N LEU A 65 3.03 19.98 12.54
CA LEU A 65 3.08 19.50 11.16
C LEU A 65 3.21 17.97 11.16
N ASP A 66 2.14 17.30 10.76
CA ASP A 66 1.99 15.84 10.74
C ASP A 66 2.15 15.27 9.33
N PHE A 67 1.83 16.09 8.31
CA PHE A 67 1.70 15.64 6.94
C PHE A 67 2.24 16.66 5.95
N VAL A 68 3.08 16.20 5.01
CA VAL A 68 3.61 16.99 3.88
C VAL A 68 3.43 16.18 2.59
N ASP A 69 2.73 16.78 1.61
CA ASP A 69 2.50 16.19 0.29
C ASP A 69 2.82 17.22 -0.80
N LEU A 70 3.88 16.96 -1.53
CA LEU A 70 4.43 17.84 -2.56
C LEU A 70 4.50 17.05 -3.87
N LYS A 71 3.81 17.54 -4.89
CA LYS A 71 3.73 16.88 -6.19
C LYS A 71 4.06 17.83 -7.33
N ASP A 72 4.92 17.38 -8.25
CA ASP A 72 5.31 18.16 -9.42
C ASP A 72 5.80 19.58 -9.04
N CYS A 73 6.43 19.74 -7.86
CA CYS A 73 6.94 21.01 -7.35
C CYS A 73 8.43 21.17 -7.65
N GLU A 74 8.88 22.42 -7.71
CA GLU A 74 10.31 22.76 -7.78
C GLU A 74 10.75 23.48 -6.51
N PHE A 75 12.00 23.23 -6.09
CA PHE A 75 12.58 23.84 -4.91
C PHE A 75 13.91 24.49 -5.20
N GLU A 76 14.17 25.66 -4.61
CA GLU A 76 15.51 26.16 -4.51
C GLU A 76 16.36 25.25 -3.63
N PRO A 77 17.66 25.09 -3.90
CA PRO A 77 18.56 24.29 -3.06
C PRO A 77 18.44 24.68 -1.58
N GLY A 78 18.25 23.68 -0.71
CA GLY A 78 18.10 23.87 0.72
C GLY A 78 16.69 24.30 1.20
N ALA A 79 15.72 24.54 0.32
CA ALA A 79 14.38 24.94 0.71
C ALA A 79 13.69 23.90 1.62
N LEU A 80 13.92 22.61 1.39
CA LEU A 80 13.34 21.55 2.20
C LEU A 80 13.99 21.39 3.58
N ALA A 81 15.13 22.01 3.83
CA ALA A 81 15.80 21.96 5.15
C ALA A 81 14.94 22.53 6.29
N VAL A 82 13.96 23.38 5.98
CA VAL A 82 12.99 23.88 6.95
C VAL A 82 12.19 22.76 7.62
N LEU A 83 12.05 21.61 6.97
CA LEU A 83 11.34 20.45 7.53
C LEU A 83 12.12 19.75 8.65
N SER A 84 13.37 20.09 8.87
CA SER A 84 14.20 19.55 9.98
C SER A 84 13.57 19.74 11.37
N VAL A 85 12.74 20.77 11.53
CA VAL A 85 12.05 21.05 12.80
C VAL A 85 10.72 20.35 12.94
N ALA A 86 10.29 19.56 11.95
CA ALA A 86 9.00 18.88 11.93
C ALA A 86 8.98 17.60 12.78
N GLU A 87 9.15 17.74 14.10
CA GLU A 87 9.22 16.63 15.07
C GLU A 87 7.97 15.74 15.10
N SER A 88 6.84 16.23 14.59
CA SER A 88 5.55 15.53 14.55
C SER A 88 5.25 14.86 13.21
N LEU A 89 6.14 14.99 12.22
CA LEU A 89 5.90 14.53 10.86
C LEU A 89 5.77 13.00 10.81
N ARG A 90 4.61 12.52 10.33
CA ARG A 90 4.33 11.10 10.15
C ARG A 90 4.27 10.72 8.66
N CYS A 91 3.84 11.62 7.80
CA CYS A 91 3.72 11.36 6.38
C CYS A 91 4.51 12.38 5.57
N LEU A 92 5.47 11.91 4.78
CA LEU A 92 6.24 12.71 3.84
C LEU A 92 6.09 12.16 2.43
N THR A 93 5.46 12.93 1.57
CA THR A 93 5.30 12.61 0.15
C THR A 93 5.91 13.72 -0.67
N ILE A 94 6.91 13.39 -1.48
CA ILE A 94 7.56 14.30 -2.44
C ILE A 94 7.64 13.54 -3.76
N GLN A 95 6.78 13.89 -4.72
CA GLN A 95 6.63 13.15 -5.98
C GLN A 95 6.96 14.03 -7.18
N ASN A 96 7.77 13.51 -8.10
CA ASN A 96 8.14 14.18 -9.35
C ASN A 96 8.69 15.60 -9.13
N CYS A 97 9.45 15.82 -8.09
CA CYS A 97 9.94 17.15 -7.72
C CYS A 97 11.40 17.38 -8.11
N GLY A 98 12.05 16.39 -8.74
CA GLY A 98 13.44 16.49 -9.15
C GLY A 98 14.44 16.58 -7.99
N VAL A 99 14.02 16.22 -6.77
CA VAL A 99 14.88 16.24 -5.59
C VAL A 99 15.93 15.13 -5.63
N SER A 100 17.04 15.38 -4.96
CA SER A 100 18.19 14.49 -4.84
C SER A 100 18.52 14.19 -3.38
N ASN A 101 19.56 13.39 -3.14
CA ASN A 101 19.98 13.05 -1.78
C ASN A 101 20.34 14.27 -0.92
N SER A 102 20.91 15.32 -1.53
CA SER A 102 21.31 16.54 -0.79
C SER A 102 20.12 17.32 -0.25
N ASP A 103 18.95 17.18 -0.85
CA ASP A 103 17.73 17.83 -0.38
C ASP A 103 17.16 17.18 0.89
N PHE A 104 17.71 16.03 1.31
CA PHE A 104 17.30 15.27 2.48
C PHE A 104 18.33 15.21 3.62
N GLU A 105 19.41 16.00 3.59
CA GLU A 105 20.42 16.03 4.66
C GLU A 105 19.83 16.38 6.02
N TRP A 106 18.69 17.07 6.04
CA TRP A 106 17.92 17.41 7.24
C TRP A 106 17.12 16.25 7.84
N PHE A 107 17.01 15.12 7.14
CA PHE A 107 16.05 14.05 7.43
C PHE A 107 16.39 13.23 8.70
N HIS A 108 17.47 13.56 9.37
CA HIS A 108 17.89 12.89 10.61
C HIS A 108 16.92 13.18 11.77
N GLY A 109 16.43 12.14 12.42
CA GLY A 109 15.69 12.28 13.68
C GLY A 109 14.16 12.42 13.57
N THR A 110 13.56 12.13 12.43
CA THR A 110 12.09 12.06 12.28
C THR A 110 11.50 10.81 12.94
N ALA A 111 11.55 10.76 14.27
CA ALA A 111 11.22 9.59 15.08
C ALA A 111 9.76 9.07 14.95
N LYS A 112 8.90 9.81 14.26
CA LYS A 112 7.47 9.48 14.11
C LYS A 112 7.07 9.11 12.67
N LEU A 113 8.03 9.10 11.75
CA LEU A 113 7.73 8.95 10.33
C LEU A 113 7.24 7.53 10.01
N GLU A 114 6.02 7.43 9.52
CA GLU A 114 5.33 6.20 9.18
C GLU A 114 5.28 5.96 7.67
N LEU A 115 5.19 7.04 6.87
CA LEU A 115 5.12 6.97 5.43
C LEU A 115 6.14 7.89 4.78
N VAL A 116 6.91 7.33 3.83
CA VAL A 116 7.76 8.09 2.90
C VAL A 116 7.39 7.70 1.47
N ALA A 117 7.14 8.69 0.62
CA ALA A 117 6.93 8.50 -0.81
C ALA A 117 7.79 9.48 -1.60
N LEU A 118 8.73 8.94 -2.39
CA LEU A 118 9.70 9.71 -3.20
C LEU A 118 9.54 9.42 -4.69
N ASN A 119 8.35 9.01 -5.11
CA ASN A 119 8.10 8.55 -6.48
C ASN A 119 8.55 9.57 -7.54
N GLY A 120 9.19 9.08 -8.61
CA GLY A 120 9.59 9.90 -9.75
C GLY A 120 10.82 10.79 -9.51
N ASN A 121 11.51 10.66 -8.36
CA ASN A 121 12.75 11.40 -8.10
C ASN A 121 13.96 10.53 -8.42
N SER A 122 14.34 10.50 -9.69
CA SER A 122 15.38 9.60 -10.22
C SER A 122 16.78 9.85 -9.66
N GLN A 123 17.02 10.96 -8.97
CA GLN A 123 18.30 11.27 -8.32
C GLN A 123 18.35 10.81 -6.84
N CYS A 124 17.22 10.33 -6.29
CA CYS A 124 17.19 9.74 -4.96
C CYS A 124 17.73 8.30 -4.99
N THR A 125 18.63 8.02 -4.05
CA THR A 125 19.23 6.69 -3.82
C THR A 125 18.92 6.19 -2.41
N SER A 126 19.45 5.04 -2.06
CA SER A 126 19.34 4.47 -0.71
C SER A 126 19.86 5.37 0.42
N SER A 127 20.71 6.34 0.11
CA SER A 127 21.22 7.27 1.15
C SER A 127 20.12 8.09 1.80
N VAL A 128 19.05 8.45 1.07
CA VAL A 128 17.88 9.12 1.66
C VAL A 128 17.16 8.18 2.63
N ILE A 129 17.04 6.91 2.25
CA ILE A 129 16.36 5.90 3.08
C ILE A 129 17.15 5.59 4.34
N ALA A 130 18.50 5.55 4.22
CA ALA A 130 19.38 5.33 5.38
C ALA A 130 19.21 6.40 6.45
N GLN A 131 18.93 7.63 6.06
CA GLN A 131 18.66 8.74 6.98
C GLN A 131 17.35 8.57 7.75
N ALA A 132 16.38 7.84 7.19
CA ALA A 132 15.14 7.49 7.87
C ALA A 132 15.26 6.29 8.83
N ALA A 133 16.46 5.68 8.93
CA ALA A 133 16.66 4.52 9.79
C ALA A 133 16.29 4.82 11.25
N GLY A 134 15.56 3.89 11.88
CA GLY A 134 15.03 4.08 13.24
C GLY A 134 13.63 4.70 13.32
N SER A 135 13.08 5.21 12.21
CA SER A 135 11.67 5.62 12.17
C SER A 135 10.75 4.40 12.17
N PRO A 136 9.51 4.51 12.68
CA PRO A 136 8.49 3.46 12.64
C PRO A 136 7.87 3.33 11.24
N LEU A 137 8.69 3.39 10.20
CA LEU A 137 8.27 3.41 8.80
C LEU A 137 7.53 2.13 8.45
N ASN A 138 6.28 2.27 7.99
CA ASN A 138 5.44 1.15 7.57
C ASN A 138 5.07 1.21 6.09
N ARG A 139 5.26 2.34 5.41
CA ARG A 139 5.04 2.50 3.97
C ARG A 139 6.20 3.25 3.33
N LEU A 140 6.76 2.67 2.30
CA LEU A 140 7.87 3.23 1.54
C LEU A 140 7.58 3.11 0.05
N HIS A 141 7.43 4.25 -0.62
CA HIS A 141 7.17 4.31 -2.05
C HIS A 141 8.35 4.97 -2.76
N LEU A 142 9.03 4.19 -3.59
CA LEU A 142 10.28 4.55 -4.29
C LEU A 142 10.19 4.36 -5.81
N GLN A 143 8.98 4.34 -6.34
CA GLN A 143 8.78 4.15 -7.79
C GLN A 143 9.55 5.19 -8.59
N GLY A 144 10.28 4.74 -9.64
CA GLY A 144 11.04 5.62 -10.51
C GLY A 144 12.24 6.32 -9.85
N THR A 145 12.71 5.84 -8.69
CA THR A 145 13.94 6.29 -8.04
C THR A 145 15.16 5.46 -8.47
N ASN A 146 16.37 5.84 -8.09
CA ASN A 146 17.59 5.13 -8.44
C ASN A 146 18.00 4.07 -7.39
N ILE A 147 17.03 3.29 -6.93
CA ILE A 147 17.24 2.16 -6.04
C ILE A 147 17.59 0.91 -6.84
N GLN A 148 18.48 0.09 -6.30
CA GLN A 148 19.00 -1.13 -6.94
C GLN A 148 19.15 -2.27 -5.94
N ASP A 149 19.53 -3.46 -6.41
CA ASP A 149 19.62 -4.69 -5.62
C ASP A 149 20.48 -4.57 -4.35
N SER A 150 21.61 -3.83 -4.45
CA SER A 150 22.51 -3.59 -3.30
C SER A 150 21.86 -2.79 -2.16
N ASP A 151 20.73 -2.11 -2.43
CA ASP A 151 20.04 -1.27 -1.47
C ASP A 151 18.97 -2.03 -0.68
N ILE A 152 18.57 -3.21 -1.18
CA ILE A 152 17.50 -4.01 -0.57
C ILE A 152 17.79 -4.42 0.88
N PRO A 153 19.02 -4.81 1.29
CA PRO A 153 19.30 -5.11 2.69
C PRO A 153 18.98 -3.97 3.67
N LEU A 154 19.05 -2.71 3.21
CA LEU A 154 18.68 -1.56 4.04
C LEU A 154 17.21 -1.59 4.46
N MET A 155 16.31 -2.17 3.64
CA MET A 155 14.88 -2.28 3.95
C MET A 155 14.64 -3.14 5.19
N LEU A 156 15.56 -4.03 5.55
CA LEU A 156 15.48 -4.83 6.78
C LEU A 156 15.66 -3.98 8.05
N SER A 157 16.20 -2.76 7.95
CA SER A 157 16.26 -1.82 9.07
C SER A 157 14.91 -1.25 9.49
N PHE A 158 13.85 -1.52 8.71
CA PHE A 158 12.49 -1.09 8.99
C PHE A 158 11.59 -2.28 9.34
N PRO A 159 11.63 -2.78 10.59
CA PRO A 159 10.94 -4.00 10.98
C PRO A 159 9.40 -3.90 10.92
N GLN A 160 8.88 -2.67 10.84
CA GLN A 160 7.45 -2.39 10.73
C GLN A 160 6.99 -2.14 9.28
N LEU A 161 7.90 -2.29 8.30
CA LEU A 161 7.57 -2.05 6.90
C LEU A 161 6.53 -3.05 6.40
N LEU A 162 5.40 -2.53 5.92
CA LEU A 162 4.24 -3.29 5.44
C LEU A 162 4.04 -3.14 3.93
N ILE A 163 4.42 -1.99 3.37
CA ILE A 163 4.28 -1.70 1.94
C ILE A 163 5.59 -1.14 1.42
N LEU A 164 6.12 -1.77 0.38
CA LEU A 164 7.27 -1.32 -0.39
C LEU A 164 6.90 -1.23 -1.87
N ASN A 165 6.85 -0.03 -2.43
CA ASN A 165 6.70 0.17 -3.87
C ASN A 165 8.06 0.50 -4.49
N ILE A 166 8.53 -0.37 -5.37
CA ILE A 166 9.80 -0.27 -6.10
C ILE A 166 9.59 -0.42 -7.61
N SER A 167 8.39 -0.15 -8.10
CA SER A 167 8.11 -0.12 -9.54
C SER A 167 9.06 0.84 -10.25
N ASP A 168 9.40 0.56 -11.50
CA ASP A 168 10.30 1.40 -12.31
C ASP A 168 11.66 1.72 -11.64
N THR A 169 12.20 0.79 -10.83
CA THR A 169 13.54 0.86 -10.24
C THR A 169 14.48 -0.16 -10.90
N LYS A 170 15.72 -0.26 -10.41
CA LYS A 170 16.69 -1.25 -10.87
C LYS A 170 16.73 -2.51 -9.98
N VAL A 171 15.72 -2.69 -9.13
CA VAL A 171 15.63 -3.84 -8.24
C VAL A 171 15.12 -5.05 -9.01
N THR A 172 15.78 -6.19 -8.83
CA THR A 172 15.36 -7.47 -9.42
C THR A 172 14.65 -8.35 -8.38
N GLY A 173 13.84 -9.30 -8.86
CA GLY A 173 13.16 -10.25 -7.98
C GLY A 173 14.11 -11.10 -7.15
N ALA A 174 15.32 -11.37 -7.65
CA ALA A 174 16.35 -12.11 -6.92
C ALA A 174 16.72 -11.41 -5.60
N ALA A 175 16.86 -10.08 -5.63
CA ALA A 175 17.17 -9.29 -4.43
C ALA A 175 16.02 -9.31 -3.43
N LEU A 176 14.77 -9.37 -3.89
CA LEU A 176 13.58 -9.36 -3.04
C LEU A 176 13.48 -10.56 -2.10
N GLN A 177 14.11 -11.69 -2.46
CA GLN A 177 14.12 -12.89 -1.62
C GLN A 177 14.64 -12.61 -0.20
N GLN A 178 15.56 -11.66 -0.05
CA GLN A 178 16.14 -11.28 1.24
C GLN A 178 15.09 -10.69 2.19
N LEU A 179 14.03 -10.09 1.66
CA LEU A 179 12.94 -9.50 2.44
C LEU A 179 11.87 -10.50 2.86
N SER A 180 11.95 -11.75 2.40
CA SER A 180 10.92 -12.78 2.66
C SER A 180 10.76 -13.16 4.13
N ILE A 181 11.71 -12.80 4.98
CA ILE A 181 11.63 -12.96 6.44
C ILE A 181 10.59 -12.00 7.05
N ASN A 182 10.32 -10.85 6.41
CA ASN A 182 9.28 -9.92 6.87
C ASN A 182 7.91 -10.43 6.44
N ARG A 183 7.19 -11.01 7.38
CA ARG A 183 5.90 -11.68 7.15
C ARG A 183 4.77 -10.77 6.70
N GLY A 184 4.85 -9.49 7.05
CA GLY A 184 3.79 -8.53 6.76
C GLY A 184 4.02 -7.70 5.50
N LEU A 185 5.19 -7.82 4.88
CA LEU A 185 5.59 -6.96 3.78
C LEU A 185 4.84 -7.32 2.49
N SER A 186 4.19 -6.34 1.90
CA SER A 186 3.67 -6.38 0.53
C SER A 186 4.60 -5.58 -0.37
N ILE A 187 5.00 -6.15 -1.50
CA ILE A 187 5.86 -5.50 -2.49
C ILE A 187 5.04 -5.18 -3.73
N ILE A 188 5.17 -3.94 -4.21
CA ILE A 188 4.65 -3.48 -5.49
C ILE A 188 5.85 -3.31 -6.42
N CYS A 189 5.91 -4.11 -7.49
CA CYS A 189 6.98 -4.12 -8.48
C CYS A 189 6.38 -4.64 -9.79
N ASP A 190 6.04 -3.75 -10.70
CA ASP A 190 5.33 -4.06 -11.93
C ASP A 190 6.26 -4.58 -13.05
N HIS A 191 7.56 -4.26 -12.97
CA HIS A 191 8.56 -4.65 -13.96
C HIS A 191 9.13 -6.08 -13.74
N ASP A 192 8.93 -6.70 -12.57
CA ASP A 192 9.35 -8.09 -12.27
C ASP A 192 8.29 -8.84 -11.45
N ARG A 193 7.20 -9.18 -12.09
CA ARG A 193 6.09 -9.94 -11.47
C ARG A 193 6.49 -11.34 -11.03
N GLU A 194 7.35 -12.00 -11.79
CA GLU A 194 7.85 -13.33 -11.44
C GLU A 194 8.69 -13.28 -10.17
N GLY A 195 9.58 -12.32 -10.04
CA GLY A 195 10.39 -12.11 -8.84
C GLY A 195 9.52 -11.82 -7.61
N VAL A 196 8.46 -11.04 -7.76
CA VAL A 196 7.50 -10.81 -6.66
C VAL A 196 6.75 -12.10 -6.30
N ALA A 197 6.35 -12.91 -7.26
CA ALA A 197 5.71 -14.20 -7.00
C ALA A 197 6.64 -15.16 -6.23
N GLN A 198 7.93 -15.21 -6.62
CA GLN A 198 8.96 -15.99 -5.92
C GLN A 198 9.19 -15.46 -4.50
N PHE A 199 9.30 -14.14 -4.30
CA PHE A 199 9.37 -13.52 -2.97
C PHE A 199 8.22 -13.97 -2.08
N ARG A 200 7.00 -13.95 -2.58
CA ARG A 200 5.81 -14.36 -1.84
C ARG A 200 5.80 -15.83 -1.53
N ALA A 201 6.25 -16.67 -2.46
CA ALA A 201 6.40 -18.08 -2.22
C ALA A 201 7.39 -18.35 -1.08
N ALA A 202 8.55 -17.67 -1.08
CA ALA A 202 9.54 -17.75 -0.01
C ALA A 202 8.98 -17.24 1.33
N GLN A 203 8.27 -16.10 1.30
CA GLN A 203 7.63 -15.53 2.47
C GLN A 203 6.61 -16.53 3.08
N ARG A 204 5.76 -17.17 2.28
CA ARG A 204 4.83 -18.21 2.74
C ARG A 204 5.54 -19.39 3.38
N GLN A 205 6.66 -19.86 2.80
CA GLN A 205 7.45 -20.94 3.41
C GLN A 205 7.98 -20.56 4.79
N ASN A 206 8.33 -19.29 5.01
CA ASN A 206 8.79 -18.80 6.32
C ASN A 206 7.65 -18.72 7.37
N TRP A 207 6.39 -18.65 6.92
CA TRP A 207 5.23 -18.51 7.83
C TRP A 207 4.59 -19.85 8.19
N LYS A 208 4.65 -20.81 7.26
CA LYS A 208 3.94 -22.07 7.41
C LYS A 208 4.43 -22.85 8.62
N LYS A 209 3.49 -23.45 9.30
CA LYS A 209 3.78 -24.50 10.25
C LYS A 209 4.33 -25.69 9.47
N LYS A 210 5.48 -26.21 9.88
CA LYS A 210 6.06 -27.44 9.30
C LYS A 210 5.29 -28.66 9.86
N LEU A 211 4.04 -28.82 9.45
CA LEU A 211 3.25 -30.01 9.75
C LEU A 211 3.43 -31.06 8.66
N PRO A 212 3.26 -32.36 8.98
CA PRO A 212 3.19 -33.38 7.97
C PRO A 212 2.15 -33.03 6.93
N PHE A 213 2.55 -33.05 5.67
CA PHE A 213 1.71 -32.68 4.55
C PHE A 213 1.09 -33.93 3.94
N ASP A 214 -0.23 -33.98 3.97
CA ASP A 214 -1.01 -35.03 3.31
C ASP A 214 -1.43 -34.53 1.92
N LYS A 215 -0.86 -35.15 0.89
CA LYS A 215 -0.92 -34.63 -0.48
C LYS A 215 -2.32 -34.67 -1.08
N GLU A 216 -3.04 -35.76 -0.85
CA GLU A 216 -4.37 -35.97 -1.46
C GLU A 216 -5.43 -35.02 -0.88
N PRO A 217 -5.63 -34.90 0.43
CA PRO A 217 -6.51 -33.92 1.02
C PRO A 217 -6.15 -32.44 0.71
N ALA A 218 -4.86 -32.17 0.52
CA ALA A 218 -4.41 -30.82 0.16
C ALA A 218 -4.82 -30.45 -1.26
N GLU A 219 -4.70 -31.36 -2.22
CA GLU A 219 -5.14 -31.14 -3.60
C GLU A 219 -6.67 -30.99 -3.68
N GLU A 220 -7.42 -31.77 -2.92
CA GLU A 220 -8.88 -31.64 -2.82
C GLU A 220 -9.27 -30.25 -2.28
N ALA A 221 -8.58 -29.77 -1.24
CA ALA A 221 -8.82 -28.44 -0.67
C ALA A 221 -8.47 -27.33 -1.66
N MET A 222 -7.37 -27.43 -2.39
CA MET A 222 -6.99 -26.48 -3.42
C MET A 222 -8.00 -26.51 -4.58
N GLN A 223 -8.45 -27.68 -5.01
CA GLN A 223 -9.44 -27.80 -6.07
C GLN A 223 -10.77 -27.17 -5.67
N LEU A 224 -11.22 -27.36 -4.45
CA LEU A 224 -12.41 -26.69 -3.92
C LEU A 224 -12.34 -25.15 -4.07
N VAL A 225 -11.18 -24.55 -3.77
CA VAL A 225 -11.00 -23.11 -3.86
C VAL A 225 -10.90 -22.64 -5.32
N ARG A 226 -10.27 -23.43 -6.21
CA ARG A 226 -10.30 -23.17 -7.66
C ARG A 226 -11.74 -23.17 -8.20
N ASP A 227 -12.53 -24.17 -7.81
CA ASP A 227 -13.93 -24.31 -8.22
C ASP A 227 -14.78 -23.16 -7.66
N PHE A 228 -14.51 -22.71 -6.44
CA PHE A 228 -15.16 -21.54 -5.85
C PHE A 228 -14.87 -20.27 -6.66
N TYR A 229 -13.62 -20.03 -7.07
CA TYR A 229 -13.29 -18.87 -7.91
C TYR A 229 -13.88 -18.99 -9.32
N ALA A 230 -13.81 -20.16 -9.92
CA ALA A 230 -14.44 -20.39 -11.22
C ALA A 230 -15.96 -20.17 -11.18
N ALA A 231 -16.63 -20.61 -10.12
CA ALA A 231 -18.07 -20.41 -9.93
C ALA A 231 -18.46 -18.95 -9.70
N SER A 232 -17.50 -18.07 -9.39
CA SER A 232 -17.75 -16.64 -9.21
C SER A 232 -18.14 -15.93 -10.50
N GLN A 233 -17.78 -16.48 -11.65
CA GLN A 233 -18.15 -15.95 -12.97
C GLN A 233 -19.60 -16.20 -13.35
N ASP A 234 -20.26 -17.17 -12.71
CA ASP A 234 -21.61 -17.60 -13.05
C ASP A 234 -22.56 -17.39 -11.85
N ARG A 235 -23.30 -16.29 -11.88
CA ARG A 235 -24.06 -15.66 -10.80
C ARG A 235 -25.04 -16.54 -10.02
N LYS A 236 -25.18 -16.25 -8.76
CA LYS A 236 -26.27 -16.43 -7.80
C LYS A 236 -26.42 -17.73 -7.01
N GLN A 237 -26.28 -18.91 -7.55
CA GLN A 237 -26.62 -20.13 -6.79
C GLN A 237 -25.43 -21.01 -6.38
N ARG A 238 -24.24 -20.73 -6.90
CA ARG A 238 -23.12 -21.69 -6.81
C ARG A 238 -22.18 -21.47 -5.64
N ARG A 239 -21.99 -20.23 -5.17
CA ARG A 239 -21.02 -19.99 -4.10
C ARG A 239 -21.44 -20.57 -2.76
N SER A 240 -22.71 -20.54 -2.39
CA SER A 240 -23.21 -21.07 -1.11
C SER A 240 -22.93 -22.57 -0.93
N ARG A 241 -22.85 -23.35 -2.02
CA ARG A 241 -22.53 -24.78 -1.95
C ARG A 241 -21.09 -25.07 -1.50
N PHE A 242 -20.16 -24.13 -1.71
CA PHE A 242 -18.75 -24.28 -1.37
C PHE A 242 -18.41 -23.86 0.05
N VAL A 243 -19.32 -23.17 0.75
CA VAL A 243 -19.06 -22.56 2.05
C VAL A 243 -19.84 -23.24 3.18
N THR A 244 -19.37 -23.07 4.40
CA THR A 244 -20.10 -23.58 5.58
C THR A 244 -21.30 -22.69 5.91
N GLN A 245 -22.31 -23.26 6.55
CA GLN A 245 -23.44 -22.50 7.07
C GLN A 245 -22.98 -21.43 8.07
N ARG A 246 -21.99 -21.75 8.91
CA ARG A 246 -21.38 -20.80 9.85
C ARG A 246 -20.81 -19.57 9.15
N TYR A 247 -20.15 -19.75 8.03
CA TYR A 247 -19.59 -18.64 7.26
C TYR A 247 -20.70 -17.80 6.61
N LEU A 248 -21.75 -18.43 6.09
CA LEU A 248 -22.92 -17.73 5.57
C LEU A 248 -23.60 -16.87 6.67
N ASP A 249 -23.78 -17.43 7.86
CA ASP A 249 -24.42 -16.71 8.95
C ASP A 249 -23.53 -15.55 9.45
N TYR A 250 -22.23 -15.73 9.49
CA TYR A 250 -21.29 -14.65 9.80
C TYR A 250 -21.38 -13.50 8.78
N CYS A 251 -21.46 -13.82 7.47
CA CYS A 251 -21.63 -12.82 6.43
C CYS A 251 -22.95 -12.05 6.56
N LYS A 252 -24.05 -12.71 6.99
CA LYS A 252 -25.33 -12.05 7.27
C LYS A 252 -25.23 -11.02 8.40
N THR A 253 -24.47 -11.33 9.44
CA THR A 253 -24.38 -10.49 10.65
C THR A 253 -23.36 -9.36 10.53
N HIS A 254 -22.31 -9.55 9.72
CA HIS A 254 -21.18 -8.61 9.59
C HIS A 254 -21.03 -8.00 8.18
N GLY A 255 -21.86 -8.42 7.24
CA GLY A 255 -21.98 -7.81 5.92
C GLY A 255 -22.71 -6.46 5.97
N TYR A 256 -22.52 -5.61 4.98
CA TYR A 256 -23.17 -4.29 4.88
C TYR A 256 -24.68 -4.39 5.15
N SER A 257 -25.16 -3.66 6.16
CA SER A 257 -26.56 -3.68 6.56
C SER A 257 -27.46 -3.14 5.44
N GLY A 258 -28.44 -3.94 5.03
CA GLY A 258 -29.58 -3.46 4.21
C GLY A 258 -29.81 -4.15 2.89
N VAL A 259 -28.99 -5.09 2.47
CA VAL A 259 -29.19 -5.84 1.22
C VAL A 259 -29.28 -7.34 1.52
N ASP A 260 -30.24 -8.03 0.93
CA ASP A 260 -30.43 -9.48 1.09
C ASP A 260 -29.15 -10.23 0.65
N LEU A 261 -28.82 -11.34 1.34
CA LEU A 261 -27.61 -12.13 1.04
C LEU A 261 -27.60 -12.63 -0.42
N GLU A 262 -28.75 -13.00 -0.95
CA GLU A 262 -28.88 -13.37 -2.36
C GLU A 262 -28.68 -12.19 -3.31
N GLN A 263 -29.14 -11.00 -2.95
CA GLN A 263 -28.81 -9.76 -3.65
C GLN A 263 -27.34 -9.38 -3.47
N LYS A 264 -26.76 -9.54 -2.27
CA LYS A 264 -25.33 -9.30 -2.02
C LYS A 264 -24.44 -10.21 -2.83
N LEU A 265 -24.77 -11.50 -2.90
CA LEU A 265 -24.08 -12.44 -3.81
C LEU A 265 -24.26 -12.09 -5.29
N SER A 266 -25.23 -11.23 -5.64
CA SER A 266 -25.45 -10.74 -6.99
C SER A 266 -24.88 -9.36 -7.31
N PHE A 267 -24.62 -8.53 -6.27
CA PHE A 267 -24.11 -7.17 -6.44
C PHE A 267 -22.57 -7.11 -6.66
N CYS A 268 -21.90 -8.20 -6.43
CA CYS A 268 -20.48 -8.34 -6.73
C CYS A 268 -20.13 -8.30 -8.21
N ASP A 269 -20.95 -7.67 -8.97
CA ASP A 269 -21.08 -7.94 -10.37
C ASP A 269 -20.57 -6.89 -11.31
N SER A 270 -20.03 -5.82 -10.89
CA SER A 270 -19.83 -4.86 -11.98
C SER A 270 -18.53 -4.11 -12.05
N SER A 271 -17.68 -4.12 -11.09
CA SER A 271 -16.48 -3.28 -11.29
C SER A 271 -15.33 -3.45 -10.30
N THR A 272 -15.45 -4.33 -9.35
CA THR A 272 -14.47 -4.38 -8.24
C THR A 272 -13.98 -5.77 -7.88
N LEU A 273 -14.20 -6.78 -8.70
CA LEU A 273 -13.86 -8.14 -8.32
C LEU A 273 -12.59 -8.67 -8.93
N PRO A 274 -11.60 -8.81 -8.08
CA PRO A 274 -10.34 -9.43 -8.44
C PRO A 274 -10.41 -10.97 -8.53
N TYR A 275 -11.58 -11.61 -8.35
CA TYR A 275 -11.64 -13.08 -8.37
C TYR A 275 -11.47 -13.70 -9.75
N GLN A 276 -11.68 -12.95 -10.82
CA GLN A 276 -11.48 -13.46 -12.18
C GLN A 276 -10.01 -13.77 -12.45
N ASP A 277 -9.11 -13.02 -11.82
CA ASP A 277 -7.68 -13.13 -12.00
C ASP A 277 -6.99 -13.79 -10.79
N CYS A 278 -7.78 -14.40 -9.88
CA CYS A 278 -7.23 -15.07 -8.71
C CYS A 278 -6.91 -16.53 -9.02
N HIS A 279 -5.70 -16.93 -8.72
CA HIS A 279 -5.24 -18.31 -8.85
C HIS A 279 -4.73 -18.87 -7.52
N VAL A 280 -4.98 -20.15 -7.30
CA VAL A 280 -4.49 -20.87 -6.11
C VAL A 280 -3.00 -21.12 -6.25
N VAL A 281 -2.23 -20.65 -5.27
CA VAL A 281 -0.76 -20.72 -5.31
C VAL A 281 -0.18 -21.68 -4.31
N ASP A 282 -0.88 -21.95 -3.19
CA ASP A 282 -0.28 -22.75 -2.11
C ASP A 282 -1.32 -23.23 -1.10
N VAL A 283 -0.92 -24.18 -0.23
CA VAL A 283 -1.75 -24.72 0.85
C VAL A 283 -0.92 -24.92 2.12
N GLU A 284 -1.50 -24.65 3.27
CA GLU A 284 -0.93 -24.90 4.59
C GLU A 284 -1.85 -25.82 5.39
N GLN A 285 -1.38 -26.97 5.77
CA GLN A 285 -2.13 -27.89 6.61
C GLN A 285 -2.06 -27.45 8.08
N ILE A 286 -3.21 -27.15 8.66
CA ILE A 286 -3.33 -26.75 10.07
C ILE A 286 -3.62 -27.98 10.96
N THR A 287 -4.53 -28.83 10.48
CA THR A 287 -4.86 -30.14 11.06
C THR A 287 -5.26 -31.07 9.92
N ARG A 288 -5.47 -32.38 10.20
CA ARG A 288 -5.98 -33.32 9.18
C ARG A 288 -7.29 -32.88 8.51
N LYS A 289 -8.09 -32.05 9.19
CA LYS A 289 -9.40 -31.58 8.72
C LYS A 289 -9.46 -30.04 8.50
N LYS A 290 -8.33 -29.35 8.54
CA LYS A 290 -8.29 -27.89 8.38
C LYS A 290 -7.05 -27.49 7.61
N MET A 291 -7.24 -26.68 6.57
CA MET A 291 -6.18 -26.13 5.74
C MET A 291 -6.42 -24.66 5.45
N TYR A 292 -5.36 -23.89 5.31
CA TYR A 292 -5.41 -22.61 4.61
C TYR A 292 -4.98 -22.85 3.16
N VAL A 293 -5.81 -22.44 2.23
CA VAL A 293 -5.51 -22.40 0.80
C VAL A 293 -5.24 -20.95 0.43
N TYR A 294 -4.05 -20.69 -0.09
CA TYR A 294 -3.58 -19.38 -0.47
C TYR A 294 -3.83 -19.12 -1.96
N SER A 295 -4.25 -17.90 -2.26
CA SER A 295 -4.50 -17.43 -3.62
C SER A 295 -3.93 -16.04 -3.81
N GLU A 296 -3.58 -15.73 -5.04
CA GLU A 296 -3.08 -14.43 -5.46
C GLU A 296 -3.89 -13.93 -6.62
N CYS A 297 -4.14 -12.62 -6.69
CA CYS A 297 -4.72 -11.98 -7.86
C CYS A 297 -3.63 -11.33 -8.69
N ASP A 298 -3.81 -11.32 -10.00
CA ASP A 298 -2.90 -10.66 -10.96
C ASP A 298 -3.16 -9.14 -11.06
N ASP A 299 -3.75 -8.54 -10.02
CA ASP A 299 -3.89 -7.10 -9.91
C ASP A 299 -2.53 -6.41 -9.67
N LEU A 300 -2.46 -5.09 -9.86
CA LEU A 300 -1.23 -4.30 -9.68
C LEU A 300 -0.67 -4.37 -8.25
N THR A 301 -1.51 -4.65 -7.28
CA THR A 301 -1.16 -4.75 -5.86
C THR A 301 -0.86 -6.18 -5.45
N PHE A 302 -1.10 -7.14 -6.34
CA PHE A 302 -0.98 -8.56 -6.08
C PHE A 302 -1.65 -8.96 -4.76
N THR A 303 -2.89 -8.65 -4.62
CA THR A 303 -3.63 -8.93 -3.39
C THR A 303 -3.57 -10.42 -3.06
N GLN A 304 -3.15 -10.71 -1.84
CA GLN A 304 -3.11 -12.08 -1.34
C GLN A 304 -4.39 -12.41 -0.59
N TYR A 305 -4.91 -13.58 -0.86
CA TYR A 305 -6.07 -14.14 -0.18
C TYR A 305 -5.72 -15.48 0.45
N ARG A 306 -6.46 -15.88 1.47
CA ARG A 306 -6.48 -17.25 1.94
C ARG A 306 -7.88 -17.66 2.35
N CYS A 307 -8.24 -18.89 2.02
CA CYS A 307 -9.45 -19.52 2.47
C CYS A 307 -9.13 -20.53 3.58
N LEU A 308 -9.77 -20.41 4.74
CA LEU A 308 -9.81 -21.53 5.69
C LEU A 308 -10.79 -22.56 5.17
N VAL A 309 -10.28 -23.73 4.83
CA VAL A 309 -11.05 -24.87 4.35
C VAL A 309 -11.11 -25.90 5.46
N ILE A 310 -12.30 -26.39 5.74
CA ILE A 310 -12.53 -27.42 6.75
C ILE A 310 -13.24 -28.62 6.14
N GLN A 311 -12.89 -29.82 6.63
CA GLN A 311 -13.59 -31.04 6.24
C GLN A 311 -14.72 -31.34 7.22
N SER A 312 -15.93 -31.45 6.70
CA SER A 312 -17.14 -31.84 7.43
C SER A 312 -17.85 -32.92 6.65
N GLU A 313 -18.25 -34.00 7.29
CA GLU A 313 -19.01 -35.10 6.64
C GLU A 313 -18.34 -35.62 5.36
N ASN A 314 -17.00 -35.78 5.37
CA ASN A 314 -16.16 -36.18 4.25
C ASN A 314 -16.14 -35.22 3.05
N HIS A 315 -16.64 -34.00 3.20
CA HIS A 315 -16.56 -32.96 2.18
C HIS A 315 -15.82 -31.74 2.67
N TRP A 316 -15.00 -31.14 1.81
CA TRP A 316 -14.34 -29.89 2.08
C TRP A 316 -15.30 -28.72 1.87
N LYS A 317 -15.25 -27.72 2.76
CA LYS A 317 -16.02 -26.48 2.69
C LYS A 317 -15.17 -25.30 3.11
N ILE A 318 -15.36 -24.15 2.47
CA ILE A 318 -14.73 -22.89 2.89
C ILE A 318 -15.46 -22.38 4.12
N ASP A 319 -14.72 -22.18 5.21
CA ASP A 319 -15.24 -21.70 6.50
C ASP A 319 -14.88 -20.25 6.79
N LYS A 320 -13.92 -19.70 6.05
CA LYS A 320 -13.48 -18.32 6.18
C LYS A 320 -12.72 -17.88 4.94
N ASN A 321 -12.91 -16.65 4.52
CA ASN A 321 -12.09 -16.00 3.52
C ASN A 321 -11.42 -14.78 4.13
N GLU A 322 -10.14 -14.60 3.86
CA GLU A 322 -9.34 -13.50 4.40
C GLU A 322 -8.45 -12.91 3.30
N HIS A 323 -8.19 -11.62 3.39
CA HIS A 323 -7.19 -10.94 2.56
C HIS A 323 -6.07 -10.37 3.42
N LEU A 324 -4.87 -10.28 2.88
CA LEU A 324 -3.73 -9.68 3.55
C LEU A 324 -3.81 -8.15 3.37
N MET A 325 -3.93 -7.43 4.49
CA MET A 325 -3.97 -5.97 4.51
C MET A 325 -3.14 -5.46 5.69
N ASP A 326 -2.20 -4.57 5.41
CA ASP A 326 -1.28 -4.00 6.43
C ASP A 326 -0.58 -5.09 7.26
N GLY A 327 -0.13 -6.16 6.60
CA GLY A 327 0.55 -7.29 7.23
C GLY A 327 -0.32 -8.18 8.11
N LYS A 328 -1.63 -7.99 8.10
CA LYS A 328 -2.58 -8.78 8.88
C LYS A 328 -3.63 -9.42 7.98
N TRP A 329 -3.95 -10.67 8.27
CA TRP A 329 -5.09 -11.33 7.64
C TRP A 329 -6.38 -10.78 8.21
N ARG A 330 -7.19 -10.17 7.35
CA ARG A 330 -8.49 -9.61 7.70
C ARG A 330 -9.59 -10.42 7.04
N PHE A 331 -10.64 -10.64 7.78
CA PHE A 331 -11.84 -11.28 7.26
C PHE A 331 -12.38 -10.51 6.07
N ARG A 332 -12.72 -11.25 5.01
CA ARG A 332 -13.43 -10.73 3.86
C ARG A 332 -14.78 -11.40 3.78
N PRO A 333 -15.90 -10.64 3.80
CA PRO A 333 -17.20 -11.17 3.49
C PRO A 333 -17.20 -11.79 2.09
N LEU A 334 -18.11 -12.71 1.85
CA LEU A 334 -18.44 -13.15 0.50
C LEU A 334 -19.17 -11.98 -0.18
N ASP A 335 -18.44 -11.05 -0.69
CA ASP A 335 -19.04 -10.00 -1.51
C ASP A 335 -19.37 -10.54 -2.87
#